data_536c660eaddfa5a29788305d2ae011f1
#
_entry.id   536c660eaddfa5a29788305d2ae011f1
#
_cell.length_a   1.000
_cell.length_b   1.000
_cell.length_c   1.000
_cell.angle_alpha   90.00
_cell.angle_beta   90.00
_cell.angle_gamma   90.00
#
_symmetry.space_group_name_H-M   'P 1'
#
loop_
_entity.id
_entity.type
_entity.pdbx_description
1 polymer ?
#
loop_
_entity_poly.entity_id
_entity_poly.type
_entity_poly.pdbx_seq_one_letter_code
_entity_poly.pdbx_strand_id
1 'polypeptide(L)'
;SMENNLLAIMYQAAKEIIAVSYKYNVPTNQFSFSYNKELQEEVETIIANLRELIEDYTETLAVATHTDEKEHIISFINRESHGKTLVDRINAYTTQFKKELEVAIASGVLLNVAEGELLSSIKESRKSPLFNRHIRQATSQGFPVISRLKVPETYGVGRTNSSFTALDNLTNFAIAEGWMDYFAMIAQKSGAIGFMSFRGSSYPCQQCDDETTYFHVFSNGDPVPPYHAHCCCYIVPVSY
;
A
#
# COMPACT_ATOMS: atom_id res chain seq x y z
N SER A 1 9.32 -14.19 0.19
CA SER A 1 8.11 -13.73 -0.51
C SER A 1 8.13 -12.20 -0.54
N MET A 2 7.63 -11.57 -1.59
CA MET A 2 7.56 -10.10 -1.77
C MET A 2 6.87 -9.41 -0.58
N GLU A 3 5.78 -9.97 -0.09
CA GLU A 3 5.00 -9.47 1.04
C GLU A 3 5.82 -9.27 2.33
N ASN A 4 6.80 -10.12 2.57
CA ASN A 4 7.63 -10.03 3.78
C ASN A 4 8.57 -8.82 3.79
N ASN A 5 9.01 -8.34 2.62
CA ASN A 5 9.95 -7.22 2.55
C ASN A 5 9.26 -5.87 2.76
N LEU A 6 8.09 -5.63 2.15
CA LEU A 6 7.32 -4.40 2.36
C LEU A 6 6.89 -4.26 3.83
N LEU A 7 6.37 -5.35 4.41
CA LEU A 7 5.99 -5.36 5.82
C LEU A 7 7.20 -5.11 6.74
N ALA A 8 8.38 -5.66 6.42
CA ALA A 8 9.59 -5.39 7.18
C ALA A 8 9.99 -3.91 7.15
N ILE A 9 9.90 -3.27 5.98
CA ILE A 9 10.14 -1.83 5.80
C ILE A 9 9.17 -1.02 6.68
N MET A 10 7.88 -1.34 6.63
CA MET A 10 6.87 -0.65 7.43
C MET A 10 7.04 -0.88 8.93
N TYR A 11 7.37 -2.10 9.37
CA TYR A 11 7.63 -2.39 10.78
C TYR A 11 8.90 -1.71 11.29
N GLN A 12 9.92 -1.56 10.47
CA GLN A 12 11.12 -0.81 10.84
C GLN A 12 10.79 0.67 11.06
N ALA A 13 10.03 1.29 10.15
CA ALA A 13 9.56 2.66 10.33
C ALA A 13 8.68 2.81 11.59
N ALA A 14 7.78 1.85 11.85
CA ALA A 14 6.98 1.83 13.07
C ALA A 14 7.85 1.78 14.33
N LYS A 15 8.89 0.94 14.33
CA LYS A 15 9.84 0.83 15.45
C LYS A 15 10.55 2.15 15.71
N GLU A 16 11.03 2.81 14.67
CA GLU A 16 11.72 4.09 14.77
C GLU A 16 10.78 5.20 15.31
N ILE A 17 9.55 5.28 14.76
CA ILE A 17 8.55 6.25 15.22
C ILE A 17 8.15 6.00 16.69
N ILE A 18 7.98 4.76 17.11
CA ILE A 18 7.71 4.43 18.51
C ILE A 18 8.88 4.86 19.39
N ALA A 19 10.12 4.51 19.04
CA ALA A 19 11.30 4.85 19.80
C ALA A 19 11.46 6.37 19.99
N VAL A 20 11.31 7.17 18.92
CA VAL A 20 11.38 8.64 19.05
C VAL A 20 10.21 9.18 19.86
N SER A 21 9.02 8.57 19.80
CA SER A 21 7.85 8.98 20.58
C SER A 21 8.05 8.81 22.08
N TYR A 22 8.79 7.79 22.50
CA TYR A 22 9.11 7.57 23.91
C TYR A 22 10.31 8.38 24.40
N LYS A 23 11.13 8.90 23.49
CA LYS A 23 12.26 9.80 23.79
C LYS A 23 11.78 11.17 24.28
N TYR A 24 10.65 11.65 23.77
CA TYR A 24 10.11 12.98 24.07
C TYR A 24 9.04 12.91 25.17
N ASN A 25 9.11 13.87 26.10
CA ASN A 25 8.12 13.98 27.17
C ASN A 25 6.84 14.67 26.65
N VAL A 26 5.86 13.87 26.22
CA VAL A 26 4.56 14.35 25.75
C VAL A 26 3.48 13.98 26.76
N PRO A 27 2.57 14.91 27.14
CA PRO A 27 1.50 14.62 28.07
C PRO A 27 0.64 13.43 27.64
N THR A 28 0.43 12.48 28.54
CA THR A 28 -0.22 11.20 28.25
C THR A 28 -1.67 11.35 27.74
N ASN A 29 -2.39 12.34 28.23
CA ASN A 29 -3.80 12.59 27.90
C ASN A 29 -4.00 13.34 26.56
N GLN A 30 -2.93 13.84 25.97
CA GLN A 30 -2.99 14.67 24.74
C GLN A 30 -1.93 14.26 23.72
N PHE A 31 -1.47 13.01 23.74
CA PHE A 31 -0.41 12.58 22.84
C PHE A 31 -0.79 12.84 21.37
N SER A 32 0.06 13.59 20.68
CA SER A 32 0.07 13.80 19.25
C SER A 32 1.50 14.11 18.80
N PHE A 33 1.89 13.72 17.61
CA PHE A 33 3.21 14.08 17.07
C PHE A 33 3.39 15.61 16.98
N SER A 34 2.32 16.33 16.68
CA SER A 34 2.34 17.81 16.61
C SER A 34 2.47 18.52 17.96
N TYR A 35 2.40 17.79 19.06
CA TYR A 35 2.53 18.38 20.40
C TYR A 35 3.95 18.89 20.67
N ASN A 36 4.96 18.23 20.12
CA ASN A 36 6.36 18.60 20.22
C ASN A 36 6.94 18.76 18.81
N LYS A 37 7.53 19.93 18.53
CA LYS A 37 8.03 20.25 17.18
C LYS A 37 9.17 19.34 16.75
N GLU A 38 10.10 19.03 17.65
CA GLU A 38 11.24 18.16 17.35
C GLU A 38 10.79 16.72 17.08
N LEU A 39 9.84 16.22 17.88
CA LEU A 39 9.21 14.91 17.63
C LEU A 39 8.53 14.88 16.25
N GLN A 40 7.78 15.92 15.92
CA GLN A 40 7.10 16.01 14.63
C GLN A 40 8.12 15.98 13.47
N GLU A 41 9.21 16.73 13.55
CA GLU A 41 10.26 16.78 12.53
C GLU A 41 10.96 15.42 12.37
N GLU A 42 11.29 14.72 13.47
CA GLU A 42 11.87 13.37 13.41
C GLU A 42 10.87 12.37 12.77
N VAL A 43 9.59 12.40 13.13
CA VAL A 43 8.56 11.53 12.54
C VAL A 43 8.37 11.81 11.05
N GLU A 44 8.32 13.08 10.64
CA GLU A 44 8.18 13.43 9.21
C GLU A 44 9.40 12.95 8.40
N THR A 45 10.61 13.00 8.97
CA THR A 45 11.82 12.47 8.33
C THR A 45 11.71 10.95 8.15
N ILE A 46 11.28 10.21 9.16
CA ILE A 46 11.09 8.75 9.06
C ILE A 46 10.02 8.41 8.00
N ILE A 47 8.92 9.17 7.96
CA ILE A 47 7.87 8.97 6.96
C ILE A 47 8.35 9.30 5.55
N ALA A 48 9.16 10.34 5.36
CA ALA A 48 9.77 10.66 4.07
C ALA A 48 10.67 9.51 3.58
N ASN A 49 11.54 9.01 4.44
CA ASN A 49 12.39 7.85 4.13
C ASN A 49 11.56 6.59 3.82
N LEU A 50 10.46 6.36 4.54
CA LEU A 50 9.55 5.25 4.27
C LEU A 50 8.93 5.34 2.87
N ARG A 51 8.55 6.53 2.42
CA ARG A 51 8.01 6.76 1.06
C ARG A 51 9.01 6.39 -0.01
N GLU A 52 10.25 6.90 0.11
CA GLU A 52 11.33 6.59 -0.82
C GLU A 52 11.62 5.08 -0.87
N LEU A 53 11.67 4.41 0.28
CA LEU A 53 11.89 2.96 0.35
C LEU A 53 10.76 2.15 -0.30
N ILE A 54 9.50 2.57 -0.17
CA ILE A 54 8.36 1.89 -0.80
C ILE A 54 8.38 2.11 -2.32
N GLU A 55 8.71 3.31 -2.78
CA GLU A 55 8.84 3.64 -4.20
C GLU A 55 9.96 2.80 -4.84
N ASP A 56 11.17 2.84 -4.27
CA ASP A 56 12.32 2.07 -4.74
C ASP A 56 12.04 0.55 -4.72
N TYR A 57 11.42 0.05 -3.68
CA TYR A 57 10.98 -1.34 -3.58
C TYR A 57 10.04 -1.72 -4.72
N THR A 58 9.04 -0.87 -5.01
CA THR A 58 8.05 -1.13 -6.05
C THR A 58 8.69 -1.12 -7.44
N GLU A 59 9.50 -0.11 -7.73
CA GLU A 59 10.23 0.01 -9.00
C GLU A 59 11.23 -1.13 -9.20
N THR A 60 12.01 -1.46 -8.17
CA THR A 60 12.98 -2.56 -8.22
C THR A 60 12.31 -3.89 -8.56
N LEU A 61 11.17 -4.20 -7.94
CA LEU A 61 10.46 -5.44 -8.22
C LEU A 61 9.74 -5.43 -9.58
N ALA A 62 9.22 -4.28 -10.00
CA ALA A 62 8.60 -4.15 -11.31
C ALA A 62 9.58 -4.43 -12.46
N VAL A 63 10.85 -4.07 -12.30
CA VAL A 63 11.89 -4.28 -13.34
C VAL A 63 12.73 -5.55 -13.14
N ALA A 64 12.56 -6.28 -12.05
CA ALA A 64 13.47 -7.36 -11.63
C ALA A 64 13.68 -8.47 -12.69
N THR A 65 12.66 -8.75 -13.50
CA THR A 65 12.71 -9.79 -14.54
C THR A 65 12.93 -9.24 -15.96
N HIS A 66 12.89 -7.92 -16.12
CA HIS A 66 12.84 -7.27 -17.46
C HIS A 66 13.72 -6.02 -17.48
N THR A 67 15.00 -6.18 -17.19
CA THR A 67 15.96 -5.07 -17.04
C THR A 67 16.20 -4.30 -18.34
N ASP A 68 16.00 -4.92 -19.51
CA ASP A 68 16.24 -4.30 -20.81
C ASP A 68 15.20 -3.21 -21.16
N GLU A 69 14.02 -3.25 -20.53
CA GLU A 69 12.94 -2.28 -20.75
C GLU A 69 12.60 -1.52 -19.45
N LYS A 70 13.59 -1.35 -18.59
CA LYS A 70 13.44 -0.71 -17.29
C LYS A 70 12.74 0.65 -17.35
N GLU A 71 13.17 1.52 -18.27
CA GLU A 71 12.62 2.87 -18.41
C GLU A 71 11.14 2.85 -18.79
N HIS A 72 10.76 1.94 -19.69
CA HIS A 72 9.37 1.78 -20.09
C HIS A 72 8.50 1.35 -18.90
N ILE A 73 8.92 0.30 -18.17
CA ILE A 73 8.16 -0.23 -17.04
C ILE A 73 7.99 0.83 -15.93
N ILE A 74 9.07 1.53 -15.57
CA ILE A 74 9.03 2.59 -14.55
C ILE A 74 8.12 3.72 -15.00
N SER A 75 8.22 4.18 -16.25
CA SER A 75 7.33 5.21 -16.80
C SER A 75 5.87 4.78 -16.74
N PHE A 76 5.59 3.52 -17.04
CA PHE A 76 4.23 2.98 -17.04
C PHE A 76 3.62 2.93 -15.63
N ILE A 77 4.33 2.38 -14.64
CA ILE A 77 3.80 2.27 -13.26
C ILE A 77 3.66 3.63 -12.58
N ASN A 78 4.46 4.62 -12.98
CA ASN A 78 4.42 5.99 -12.46
C ASN A 78 3.47 6.92 -13.24
N ARG A 79 2.80 6.42 -14.28
CA ARG A 79 1.82 7.23 -15.02
C ARG A 79 0.67 7.70 -14.13
N GLU A 80 0.08 8.81 -14.50
CA GLU A 80 -1.15 9.25 -13.87
C GLU A 80 -2.31 8.29 -14.21
N SER A 81 -2.99 7.81 -13.18
CA SER A 81 -4.19 6.98 -13.31
C SER A 81 -5.26 7.49 -12.36
N HIS A 82 -6.44 7.86 -12.91
CA HIS A 82 -7.52 8.48 -12.14
C HIS A 82 -7.09 9.74 -11.36
N GLY A 83 -6.29 10.59 -11.99
CA GLY A 83 -5.82 11.84 -11.41
C GLY A 83 -4.75 11.70 -10.31
N LYS A 84 -4.10 10.54 -10.19
CA LYS A 84 -3.05 10.28 -9.19
C LYS A 84 -1.94 9.43 -9.77
N THR A 85 -0.70 9.77 -9.41
CA THR A 85 0.49 8.95 -9.67
C THR A 85 0.66 7.86 -8.60
N LEU A 86 1.59 6.93 -8.80
CA LEU A 86 2.01 5.97 -7.78
C LEU A 86 2.51 6.70 -6.51
N VAL A 87 3.33 7.73 -6.70
CA VAL A 87 3.88 8.54 -5.60
C VAL A 87 2.77 9.23 -4.80
N ASP A 88 1.75 9.81 -5.45
CA ASP A 88 0.61 10.43 -4.76
C ASP A 88 -0.13 9.43 -3.86
N ARG A 89 -0.28 8.20 -4.34
CA ARG A 89 -0.94 7.13 -3.59
C ARG A 89 -0.08 6.62 -2.42
N ILE A 90 1.24 6.47 -2.63
CA ILE A 90 2.19 6.13 -1.55
C ILE A 90 2.14 7.23 -0.48
N ASN A 91 2.16 8.51 -0.87
CA ASN A 91 2.07 9.65 0.04
C ASN A 91 0.78 9.61 0.88
N ALA A 92 -0.34 9.33 0.24
CA ALA A 92 -1.63 9.24 0.92
C ALA A 92 -1.64 8.10 1.97
N TYR A 93 -1.21 6.91 1.60
CA TYR A 93 -1.24 5.75 2.50
C TYR A 93 -0.17 5.81 3.60
N THR A 94 1.00 6.41 3.34
CA THR A 94 1.99 6.65 4.41
C THR A 94 1.55 7.75 5.38
N THR A 95 0.76 8.72 4.92
CA THR A 95 0.09 9.69 5.81
C THR A 95 -0.94 8.99 6.70
N GLN A 96 -1.71 8.06 6.15
CA GLN A 96 -2.61 7.20 6.92
C GLN A 96 -1.82 6.34 7.94
N PHE A 97 -0.73 5.72 7.53
CA PHE A 97 0.16 4.93 8.40
C PHE A 97 0.66 5.75 9.59
N LYS A 98 1.16 6.97 9.34
CA LYS A 98 1.57 7.90 10.40
C LYS A 98 0.43 8.14 11.39
N LYS A 99 -0.79 8.36 10.90
CA LYS A 99 -1.96 8.60 11.74
C LYS A 99 -2.38 7.38 12.56
N GLU A 100 -2.37 6.21 11.95
CA GLU A 100 -2.65 4.95 12.65
C GLU A 100 -1.63 4.68 13.77
N LEU A 101 -0.33 4.93 13.52
CA LEU A 101 0.71 4.84 14.54
C LEU A 101 0.52 5.87 15.66
N GLU A 102 0.19 7.12 15.33
CA GLU A 102 -0.07 8.14 16.34
C GLU A 102 -1.18 7.70 17.31
N VAL A 103 -2.26 7.10 16.79
CA VAL A 103 -3.37 6.61 17.61
C VAL A 103 -2.96 5.40 18.45
N ALA A 104 -2.18 4.47 17.89
CA ALA A 104 -1.67 3.33 18.65
C ALA A 104 -0.74 3.77 19.78
N ILE A 105 0.19 4.70 19.50
CA ILE A 105 1.10 5.26 20.50
C ILE A 105 0.33 6.03 21.57
N ALA A 106 -0.61 6.88 21.19
CA ALA A 106 -1.47 7.59 22.15
C ALA A 106 -2.21 6.62 23.08
N SER A 107 -2.70 5.51 22.54
CA SER A 107 -3.36 4.47 23.35
C SER A 107 -2.38 3.77 24.29
N GLY A 108 -1.18 3.43 23.82
CA GLY A 108 -0.13 2.82 24.64
C GLY A 108 0.34 3.73 25.76
N VAL A 109 0.55 5.02 25.48
CA VAL A 109 0.97 6.04 26.46
C VAL A 109 -0.12 6.24 27.54
N LEU A 110 -1.39 6.32 27.13
CA LEU A 110 -2.53 6.41 28.07
C LEU A 110 -2.61 5.21 29.02
N LEU A 111 -2.26 4.02 28.52
CA LEU A 111 -2.29 2.78 29.29
C LEU A 111 -0.98 2.47 30.01
N ASN A 112 0.02 3.37 29.92
CA ASN A 112 1.37 3.17 30.45
C ASN A 112 2.05 1.89 29.96
N VAL A 113 1.90 1.59 28.66
CA VAL A 113 2.47 0.42 27.99
C VAL A 113 3.95 0.66 27.69
N ALA A 114 4.79 -0.35 27.90
CA ALA A 114 6.20 -0.27 27.53
C ALA A 114 6.41 -0.27 26.01
N GLU A 115 7.47 0.39 25.53
CA GLU A 115 7.81 0.52 24.10
C GLU A 115 7.80 -0.83 23.35
N GLY A 116 8.46 -1.85 23.88
CA GLY A 116 8.55 -3.17 23.25
C GLY A 116 7.20 -3.89 23.15
N GLU A 117 6.32 -3.70 24.11
CA GLU A 117 4.96 -4.24 24.10
C GLU A 117 4.10 -3.52 23.06
N LEU A 118 4.19 -2.20 23.00
CA LEU A 118 3.49 -1.40 21.98
C LEU A 118 3.92 -1.84 20.57
N LEU A 119 5.23 -1.95 20.31
CA LEU A 119 5.76 -2.41 19.03
C LEU A 119 5.21 -3.80 18.66
N SER A 120 5.13 -4.73 19.61
CA SER A 120 4.56 -6.06 19.36
C SER A 120 3.10 -6.01 18.90
N SER A 121 2.33 -5.04 19.42
CA SER A 121 0.91 -4.88 19.11
C SER A 121 0.65 -4.28 17.71
N ILE A 122 1.63 -3.62 17.10
CA ILE A 122 1.46 -3.03 15.76
C ILE A 122 1.12 -4.09 14.71
N LYS A 123 1.62 -5.33 14.86
CA LYS A 123 1.27 -6.46 13.98
C LYS A 123 -0.24 -6.76 13.95
N GLU A 124 -0.95 -6.46 15.03
CA GLU A 124 -2.39 -6.65 15.14
C GLU A 124 -3.15 -5.65 14.26
N SER A 125 -2.55 -4.48 13.98
CA SER A 125 -3.12 -3.43 13.13
C SER A 125 -3.08 -3.76 11.63
N ARG A 126 -2.42 -4.85 11.20
CA ARG A 126 -2.19 -5.17 9.78
C ARG A 126 -3.47 -5.18 8.95
N LYS A 127 -4.56 -5.74 9.47
CA LYS A 127 -5.85 -5.77 8.78
C LYS A 127 -6.73 -4.55 9.09
N SER A 128 -6.64 -4.07 10.31
CA SER A 128 -7.35 -2.88 10.77
C SER A 128 -6.70 -2.36 12.05
N PRO A 129 -6.50 -1.03 12.20
CA PRO A 129 -6.02 -0.45 13.46
C PRO A 129 -6.94 -0.77 14.64
N LEU A 130 -8.23 -1.02 14.38
CA LEU A 130 -9.21 -1.40 15.42
C LEU A 130 -8.94 -2.79 16.04
N PHE A 131 -8.07 -3.60 15.44
CA PHE A 131 -7.66 -4.89 16.03
C PHE A 131 -6.52 -4.74 17.04
N ASN A 132 -5.84 -3.58 17.07
CA ASN A 132 -4.81 -3.31 18.05
C ASN A 132 -5.37 -3.35 19.48
N ARG A 133 -4.79 -4.20 20.34
CA ARG A 133 -5.28 -4.43 21.71
C ARG A 133 -5.28 -3.16 22.56
N HIS A 134 -4.27 -2.29 22.39
CA HIS A 134 -4.17 -1.06 23.17
C HIS A 134 -5.20 -0.02 22.74
N ILE A 135 -5.48 0.11 21.44
CA ILE A 135 -6.56 0.95 20.92
C ILE A 135 -7.91 0.48 21.48
N ARG A 136 -8.18 -0.83 21.46
CA ARG A 136 -9.41 -1.40 22.00
C ARG A 136 -9.54 -1.19 23.51
N GLN A 137 -8.46 -1.41 24.25
CA GLN A 137 -8.44 -1.23 25.70
C GLN A 137 -8.65 0.25 26.09
N ALA A 138 -7.94 1.19 25.45
CA ALA A 138 -8.13 2.62 25.67
C ALA A 138 -9.57 3.05 25.38
N THR A 139 -10.14 2.55 24.28
CA THR A 139 -11.55 2.81 23.92
C THR A 139 -12.52 2.26 24.96
N SER A 140 -12.31 1.06 25.47
CA SER A 140 -13.17 0.45 26.51
C SER A 140 -13.10 1.21 27.84
N GLN A 141 -12.01 1.93 28.09
CA GLN A 141 -11.87 2.83 29.26
C GLN A 141 -12.44 4.24 29.03
N GLY A 142 -13.10 4.48 27.88
CA GLY A 142 -13.76 5.73 27.58
C GLY A 142 -12.88 6.79 26.91
N PHE A 143 -11.64 6.46 26.50
CA PHE A 143 -10.80 7.40 25.77
C PHE A 143 -11.24 7.47 24.30
N PRO A 144 -11.43 8.67 23.70
CA PRO A 144 -11.96 8.83 22.35
C PRO A 144 -10.88 8.65 21.27
N VAL A 145 -10.04 7.61 21.38
CA VAL A 145 -8.89 7.40 20.47
C VAL A 145 -9.34 7.01 19.07
N ILE A 146 -10.42 6.25 18.92
CA ILE A 146 -10.94 5.79 17.61
C ILE A 146 -11.41 6.97 16.75
N SER A 147 -11.99 7.99 17.33
CA SER A 147 -12.45 9.17 16.57
C SER A 147 -11.32 9.92 15.86
N ARG A 148 -10.07 9.66 16.25
CA ARG A 148 -8.87 10.20 15.62
C ARG A 148 -8.46 9.41 14.36
N LEU A 149 -8.96 8.19 14.18
CA LEU A 149 -8.77 7.37 12.98
C LEU A 149 -9.77 7.84 11.92
N LYS A 150 -9.45 8.92 11.23
CA LYS A 150 -10.18 9.28 10.02
C LYS A 150 -9.74 8.34 8.90
N VAL A 151 -10.57 7.38 8.55
CA VAL A 151 -10.39 6.61 7.32
C VAL A 151 -10.65 7.57 6.17
N PRO A 152 -9.67 7.87 5.34
CA PRO A 152 -9.88 8.75 4.20
C PRO A 152 -10.89 8.11 3.26
N GLU A 153 -11.99 8.78 2.98
CA GLU A 153 -13.09 8.31 2.11
C GLU A 153 -12.65 8.08 0.65
N THR A 154 -11.40 8.44 0.32
CA THR A 154 -10.94 8.58 -1.06
C THR A 154 -9.82 7.62 -1.48
N TYR A 155 -9.49 6.61 -0.71
CA TYR A 155 -8.36 5.73 -1.05
C TYR A 155 -8.80 4.47 -1.79
N GLY A 156 -9.03 4.64 -3.07
CA GLY A 156 -9.01 3.55 -4.01
C GLY A 156 -10.20 2.61 -3.98
N VAL A 157 -10.22 1.78 -4.97
CA VAL A 157 -11.19 0.70 -5.15
C VAL A 157 -10.92 -0.37 -4.09
N GLY A 158 -11.79 -0.48 -3.11
CA GLY A 158 -11.71 -1.51 -2.07
C GLY A 158 -11.73 -0.92 -0.65
N ARG A 159 -12.36 -1.65 0.26
CA ARG A 159 -12.45 -1.30 1.69
C ARG A 159 -11.19 -1.76 2.41
N THR A 160 -10.06 -1.07 2.20
CA THR A 160 -8.85 -1.31 2.99
C THR A 160 -8.97 -0.58 4.31
N ASN A 161 -9.03 -1.33 5.40
CA ASN A 161 -9.19 -0.79 6.73
C ASN A 161 -7.85 -0.40 7.40
N SER A 162 -6.70 -0.63 6.75
CA SER A 162 -5.38 -0.27 7.28
C SER A 162 -4.44 0.19 6.18
N SER A 163 -3.49 1.04 6.55
CA SER A 163 -2.39 1.48 5.68
C SER A 163 -1.48 0.33 5.25
N PHE A 164 -1.27 -0.68 6.09
CA PHE A 164 -0.51 -1.88 5.74
C PHE A 164 -1.12 -2.60 4.54
N THR A 165 -2.43 -2.88 4.60
CA THR A 165 -3.13 -3.52 3.50
C THR A 165 -3.21 -2.62 2.27
N ALA A 166 -3.38 -1.31 2.46
CA ALA A 166 -3.46 -0.36 1.36
C ALA A 166 -2.14 -0.27 0.58
N LEU A 167 -1.01 -0.19 1.27
CA LEU A 167 0.32 -0.15 0.63
C LEU A 167 0.68 -1.49 -0.01
N ASP A 168 0.37 -2.61 0.64
CA ASP A 168 0.58 -3.95 0.08
C ASP A 168 -0.20 -4.14 -1.23
N ASN A 169 -1.47 -3.77 -1.24
CA ASN A 169 -2.31 -3.82 -2.44
C ASN A 169 -1.79 -2.90 -3.54
N LEU A 170 -1.38 -1.68 -3.20
CA LEU A 170 -0.89 -0.69 -4.15
C LEU A 170 0.39 -1.17 -4.84
N THR A 171 1.38 -1.62 -4.05
CA THR A 171 2.68 -2.06 -4.60
C THR A 171 2.54 -3.32 -5.44
N ASN A 172 1.81 -4.33 -4.95
CA ASN A 172 1.56 -5.56 -5.71
C ASN A 172 0.81 -5.30 -7.01
N PHE A 173 -0.17 -4.39 -6.98
CA PHE A 173 -0.91 -4.01 -8.17
C PHE A 173 -0.02 -3.29 -9.19
N ALA A 174 0.77 -2.30 -8.77
CA ALA A 174 1.69 -1.58 -9.65
C ALA A 174 2.73 -2.50 -10.30
N ILE A 175 3.31 -3.43 -9.53
CA ILE A 175 4.26 -4.42 -10.03
C ILE A 175 3.60 -5.32 -11.09
N ALA A 176 2.41 -5.83 -10.80
CA ALA A 176 1.67 -6.70 -11.73
C ALA A 176 1.24 -5.95 -13.00
N GLU A 177 0.82 -4.69 -12.89
CA GLU A 177 0.53 -3.83 -14.04
C GLU A 177 1.77 -3.64 -14.92
N GLY A 178 2.92 -3.33 -14.32
CA GLY A 178 4.18 -3.15 -15.05
C GLY A 178 4.60 -4.41 -15.83
N TRP A 179 4.50 -5.57 -15.23
CA TRP A 179 4.81 -6.84 -15.88
C TRP A 179 3.85 -7.16 -17.02
N MET A 180 2.58 -6.92 -16.84
CA MET A 180 1.57 -7.24 -17.85
C MET A 180 1.62 -6.26 -19.02
N ASP A 181 1.86 -4.98 -18.77
CA ASP A 181 2.07 -3.99 -19.84
C ASP A 181 3.31 -4.32 -20.67
N TYR A 182 4.41 -4.67 -20.01
CA TYR A 182 5.61 -5.14 -20.69
C TYR A 182 5.33 -6.37 -21.57
N PHE A 183 4.62 -7.38 -21.04
CA PHE A 183 4.26 -8.57 -21.79
C PHE A 183 3.38 -8.25 -23.01
N ALA A 184 2.40 -7.37 -22.85
CA ALA A 184 1.54 -6.89 -23.93
C ALA A 184 2.35 -6.14 -25.01
N MET A 185 3.30 -5.30 -24.61
CA MET A 185 4.19 -4.59 -25.52
C MET A 185 5.06 -5.58 -26.36
N ILE A 186 5.64 -6.59 -25.74
CA ILE A 186 6.42 -7.61 -26.45
C ILE A 186 5.55 -8.40 -27.41
N ALA A 187 4.34 -8.77 -27.01
CA ALA A 187 3.39 -9.45 -27.87
C ALA A 187 3.06 -8.62 -29.12
N GLN A 188 2.82 -7.32 -28.97
CA GLN A 188 2.59 -6.41 -30.09
C GLN A 188 3.81 -6.31 -31.01
N LYS A 189 5.01 -6.13 -30.47
CA LYS A 189 6.26 -6.11 -31.24
C LYS A 189 6.49 -7.42 -32.03
N SER A 190 5.95 -8.53 -31.53
CA SER A 190 6.00 -9.84 -32.17
C SER A 190 4.86 -10.09 -33.17
N GLY A 191 4.03 -9.10 -33.46
CA GLY A 191 2.96 -9.15 -34.45
C GLY A 191 1.60 -9.61 -33.95
N ALA A 192 1.40 -9.66 -32.63
CA ALA A 192 0.06 -9.90 -32.08
C ALA A 192 -0.85 -8.70 -32.33
N ILE A 193 -2.08 -8.98 -32.77
CA ILE A 193 -3.11 -7.95 -33.03
C ILE A 193 -3.97 -7.66 -31.83
N GLY A 194 -4.00 -8.59 -30.89
CA GLY A 194 -4.80 -8.52 -29.68
C GLY A 194 -4.55 -9.70 -28.76
N PHE A 195 -5.44 -9.92 -27.82
CA PHE A 195 -5.32 -10.99 -26.84
C PHE A 195 -6.67 -11.49 -26.35
N MET A 196 -6.67 -12.71 -25.84
CA MET A 196 -7.74 -13.22 -24.99
C MET A 196 -7.29 -13.16 -23.54
N SER A 197 -8.17 -12.66 -22.66
CA SER A 197 -7.92 -12.66 -21.23
C SER A 197 -8.53 -13.90 -20.58
N PHE A 198 -7.82 -14.47 -19.61
CA PHE A 198 -8.25 -15.67 -18.89
C PHE A 198 -8.16 -15.48 -17.39
N ARG A 199 -9.09 -16.12 -16.69
CA ARG A 199 -9.09 -16.17 -15.23
C ARG A 199 -7.93 -17.04 -14.73
N GLY A 200 -7.09 -16.50 -13.88
CA GLY A 200 -6.08 -17.27 -13.13
C GLY A 200 -6.58 -17.76 -11.75
N SER A 201 -7.83 -17.47 -11.40
CA SER A 201 -8.43 -17.82 -10.13
C SER A 201 -9.90 -18.18 -10.30
N SER A 202 -10.40 -19.13 -9.51
CA SER A 202 -11.83 -19.48 -9.44
C SER A 202 -12.63 -18.58 -8.49
N TYR A 203 -12.00 -17.60 -7.85
CA TYR A 203 -12.68 -16.68 -6.94
C TYR A 203 -13.67 -15.80 -7.73
N PRO A 204 -14.96 -15.67 -7.33
CA PRO A 204 -15.93 -14.87 -8.05
C PRO A 204 -15.54 -13.41 -8.14
N CYS A 205 -15.50 -12.85 -9.35
CA CYS A 205 -15.20 -11.47 -9.60
C CYS A 205 -15.84 -11.00 -10.90
N GLN A 206 -16.90 -10.18 -10.79
CA GLN A 206 -17.63 -9.69 -11.95
C GLN A 206 -16.72 -8.94 -12.93
N GLN A 207 -15.84 -8.07 -12.45
CA GLN A 207 -14.93 -7.31 -13.31
C GLN A 207 -14.02 -8.23 -14.14
N CYS A 208 -13.46 -9.28 -13.52
CA CYS A 208 -12.67 -10.25 -14.25
C CYS A 208 -13.51 -11.09 -15.21
N ASP A 209 -14.74 -11.43 -14.82
CA ASP A 209 -15.65 -12.20 -15.68
C ASP A 209 -16.01 -11.40 -16.94
N ASP A 210 -16.31 -10.10 -16.78
CA ASP A 210 -16.62 -9.22 -17.91
C ASP A 210 -15.44 -9.14 -18.89
N GLU A 211 -14.21 -8.97 -18.39
CA GLU A 211 -13.00 -8.81 -19.22
C GLU A 211 -12.52 -10.13 -19.85
N THR A 212 -12.99 -11.29 -19.43
CA THR A 212 -12.59 -12.58 -20.01
C THR A 212 -13.55 -13.13 -21.05
N THR A 213 -14.56 -12.37 -21.43
CA THR A 213 -15.63 -12.83 -22.34
C THR A 213 -15.42 -12.48 -23.82
N TYR A 214 -14.48 -11.59 -24.13
CA TYR A 214 -14.30 -11.10 -25.50
C TYR A 214 -12.81 -10.99 -25.91
N PHE A 215 -12.60 -10.80 -27.20
CA PHE A 215 -11.26 -10.55 -27.76
C PHE A 215 -10.91 -9.08 -27.61
N HIS A 216 -9.77 -8.81 -26.99
CA HIS A 216 -9.19 -7.49 -26.80
C HIS A 216 -8.28 -7.13 -27.96
N VAL A 217 -8.40 -5.93 -28.48
CA VAL A 217 -7.61 -5.44 -29.61
C VAL A 217 -6.61 -4.39 -29.11
N PHE A 218 -5.32 -4.63 -29.31
CA PHE A 218 -4.28 -3.70 -28.85
C PHE A 218 -4.45 -2.27 -29.39
N SER A 219 -4.81 -2.14 -30.66
CA SER A 219 -5.01 -0.83 -31.30
C SER A 219 -6.17 -0.01 -30.73
N ASN A 220 -7.11 -0.65 -30.04
CA ASN A 220 -8.22 0.02 -29.36
C ASN A 220 -7.82 0.58 -28.00
N GLY A 221 -6.65 0.22 -27.46
CA GLY A 221 -6.25 0.54 -26.11
C GLY A 221 -7.04 -0.25 -25.05
N ASP A 222 -7.51 -1.45 -25.39
CA ASP A 222 -8.25 -2.31 -24.48
C ASP A 222 -7.37 -2.63 -23.25
N PRO A 223 -7.95 -2.64 -22.03
CA PRO A 223 -7.18 -2.80 -20.80
C PRO A 223 -6.57 -4.21 -20.71
N VAL A 224 -5.31 -4.29 -20.30
CA VAL A 224 -4.65 -5.54 -19.92
C VAL A 224 -4.80 -5.77 -18.42
N PRO A 225 -4.83 -7.03 -17.92
CA PRO A 225 -4.83 -7.27 -16.48
C PRO A 225 -3.53 -6.72 -15.83
N PRO A 226 -3.50 -6.51 -14.50
CA PRO A 226 -4.56 -6.79 -13.54
C PRO A 226 -5.69 -5.78 -13.61
N TYR A 227 -6.94 -6.22 -13.57
CA TYR A 227 -8.12 -5.34 -13.63
C TYR A 227 -8.47 -4.71 -12.27
N HIS A 228 -7.94 -5.28 -11.20
CA HIS A 228 -8.09 -4.81 -9.82
C HIS A 228 -6.98 -5.36 -8.92
N ALA A 229 -6.85 -4.84 -7.71
CA ALA A 229 -5.92 -5.39 -6.73
C ALA A 229 -6.17 -6.90 -6.50
N HIS A 230 -5.09 -7.69 -6.44
CA HIS A 230 -5.10 -9.16 -6.36
C HIS A 230 -5.75 -9.89 -7.56
N CYS A 231 -5.90 -9.22 -8.69
CA CYS A 231 -6.29 -9.88 -9.94
C CYS A 231 -5.21 -10.88 -10.37
N CYS A 232 -5.63 -12.10 -10.68
CA CYS A 232 -4.76 -13.18 -11.19
C CYS A 232 -5.02 -13.48 -12.66
N CYS A 233 -5.75 -12.63 -13.40
CA CYS A 233 -5.99 -12.81 -14.82
C CYS A 233 -4.68 -12.68 -15.62
N TYR A 234 -4.62 -13.41 -16.72
CA TYR A 234 -3.48 -13.38 -17.64
C TYR A 234 -3.98 -13.29 -19.09
N ILE A 235 -3.10 -12.93 -20.00
CA ILE A 235 -3.42 -12.80 -21.40
C ILE A 235 -2.74 -13.87 -22.24
N VAL A 236 -3.39 -14.27 -23.33
CA VAL A 236 -2.84 -15.08 -24.40
C VAL A 236 -2.89 -14.25 -25.67
N PRO A 237 -1.73 -13.81 -26.20
CA PRO A 237 -1.67 -13.03 -27.43
C PRO A 237 -2.18 -13.82 -28.64
N VAL A 238 -2.82 -13.10 -29.58
CA VAL A 238 -3.33 -13.66 -30.82
C VAL A 238 -2.71 -12.93 -32.00
N SER A 239 -2.11 -13.68 -32.93
CA SER A 239 -1.57 -13.21 -34.20
C SER A 239 -2.41 -13.76 -35.34
N TYR A 240 -2.31 -13.17 -36.55
CA TYR A 240 -2.90 -13.74 -37.76
C TYR A 240 -2.22 -15.03 -38.18
#